data_d60a64a1b57d89a410b11770f29abfc0
#
_entry.id   d60a64a1b57d89a410b11770f29abfc0
#
_cell.length_a   1.000
_cell.length_b   1.000
_cell.length_c   1.000
_cell.angle_alpha   90.00
_cell.angle_beta   90.00
_cell.angle_gamma   90.00
#
_symmetry.space_group_name_H-M   'P 1'
#
loop_
_entity.id
_entity.type
_entity.pdbx_description
1 polymer ?
#
loop_
_entity_poly.entity_id
_entity_poly.type
_entity_poly.pdbx_seq_one_letter_code
_entity_poly.pdbx_strand_id
1 'polypeptide(L)'
;MMRRSLFQRNDLHYKNKEVMITYNAEGIAMPKIKKRLTSKWIKAVAASHGRKVGEVGYLFVNDDKILEVNREYLGHDYYTDIITFDYDEDDVINGDLVISLDTVRTNAEQFGKSYDDELHRVIIHGILHLCGINDKGPGEREIMEANEDRALELLATLRSE
;
A
#
# COMPACT_ATOMS: atom_id res chain seq x y z
N MET A 1 -21.63 -6.24 8.23
CA MET A 1 -20.26 -6.24 7.72
C MET A 1 -19.34 -5.34 8.54
N MET A 2 -18.29 -5.89 8.97
CA MET A 2 -17.34 -5.17 9.80
C MET A 2 -16.41 -4.31 8.95
N ARG A 3 -16.33 -3.03 9.29
CA ARG A 3 -15.38 -2.10 8.67
C ARG A 3 -14.31 -1.72 9.68
N ARG A 4 -13.70 -2.75 10.24
CA ARG A 4 -12.63 -2.55 11.21
C ARG A 4 -11.28 -2.56 10.54
N SER A 5 -10.46 -1.62 10.93
CA SER A 5 -9.06 -1.62 10.58
C SER A 5 -8.35 -2.80 11.22
N LEU A 6 -7.32 -3.33 10.56
CA LEU A 6 -6.42 -4.32 11.14
C LEU A 6 -5.58 -3.73 12.26
N PHE A 7 -5.49 -2.42 12.33
CA PHE A 7 -4.77 -1.69 13.36
C PHE A 7 -5.77 -1.12 14.34
N GLN A 8 -5.34 -0.97 15.58
CA GLN A 8 -6.13 -0.21 16.53
C GLN A 8 -5.93 1.26 16.21
N ARG A 9 -6.95 1.90 15.67
CA ARG A 9 -6.89 3.30 15.34
C ARG A 9 -7.30 4.14 16.53
N ASN A 10 -6.69 5.30 16.62
CA ASN A 10 -7.10 6.27 17.61
C ASN A 10 -8.43 6.89 17.17
N ASP A 11 -9.47 6.68 17.99
CA ASP A 11 -10.80 7.19 17.68
C ASP A 11 -10.82 8.71 17.51
N LEU A 12 -9.95 9.42 18.22
CA LEU A 12 -9.87 10.87 18.12
C LEU A 12 -9.48 11.31 16.71
N HIS A 13 -8.46 10.66 16.14
CA HIS A 13 -8.04 10.96 14.76
C HIS A 13 -9.16 10.65 13.77
N TYR A 14 -9.83 9.54 13.97
CA TYR A 14 -10.94 9.14 13.13
C TYR A 14 -12.06 10.18 13.14
N LYS A 15 -12.41 10.67 14.31
CA LYS A 15 -13.47 11.68 14.47
C LYS A 15 -13.11 13.01 13.82
N ASN A 16 -11.85 13.38 13.85
CA ASN A 16 -11.37 14.64 13.26
C ASN A 16 -11.33 14.60 11.74
N LYS A 17 -11.44 13.41 11.15
CA LYS A 17 -11.42 13.23 9.69
C LYS A 17 -10.20 13.83 9.00
N GLU A 18 -9.09 13.89 9.71
CA GLU A 18 -7.85 14.39 9.14
C GLU A 18 -7.27 13.38 8.16
N VAL A 19 -6.58 13.88 7.14
CA VAL A 19 -5.80 13.05 6.25
C VAL A 19 -4.70 12.40 7.08
N MET A 20 -4.66 11.07 7.08
CA MET A 20 -3.68 10.37 7.89
C MET A 20 -3.17 9.14 7.18
N ILE A 21 -1.86 9.16 6.92
CA ILE A 21 -1.17 7.99 6.43
C ILE A 21 -0.22 7.53 7.53
N THR A 22 -0.40 6.31 7.99
CA THR A 22 0.42 5.76 9.07
C THR A 22 1.27 4.61 8.59
N TYR A 23 2.43 4.44 9.22
CA TYR A 23 3.38 3.39 8.89
C TYR A 23 3.78 2.69 10.17
N ASN A 24 3.52 1.39 10.24
CA ASN A 24 3.85 0.57 11.39
C ASN A 24 4.52 -0.73 10.93
N ALA A 25 5.24 -1.37 11.83
CA ALA A 25 5.86 -2.66 11.56
C ALA A 25 5.57 -3.59 12.73
N GLU A 26 5.40 -4.87 12.43
CA GLU A 26 5.13 -5.89 13.44
C GLU A 26 5.96 -7.14 13.14
N GLY A 27 6.79 -7.54 14.09
CA GLY A 27 7.64 -8.73 13.94
C GLY A 27 8.80 -8.58 12.98
N ILE A 28 9.06 -7.37 12.50
CA ILE A 28 10.14 -7.06 11.58
C ILE A 28 10.51 -5.59 11.77
N ALA A 29 11.73 -5.23 11.41
CA ALA A 29 12.16 -3.83 11.53
C ALA A 29 11.45 -2.95 10.52
N MET A 30 11.13 -1.72 10.94
CA MET A 30 10.55 -0.70 10.05
C MET A 30 11.50 -0.47 8.87
N PRO A 31 10.99 -0.50 7.63
CA PRO A 31 11.84 -0.22 6.48
C PRO A 31 12.30 1.24 6.49
N LYS A 32 13.45 1.47 5.86
CA LYS A 32 14.01 2.83 5.79
C LYS A 32 13.32 3.60 4.67
N ILE A 33 12.18 4.18 4.98
CA ILE A 33 11.44 5.03 4.05
C ILE A 33 11.36 6.45 4.63
N LYS A 34 11.34 7.43 3.73
CA LYS A 34 11.13 8.82 4.11
C LYS A 34 9.63 9.05 4.20
N LYS A 35 9.08 8.94 5.40
CA LYS A 35 7.62 8.95 5.62
C LYS A 35 6.93 10.19 5.05
N ARG A 36 7.49 11.35 5.28
CA ARG A 36 6.91 12.61 4.76
C ARG A 36 6.85 12.65 3.25
N LEU A 37 7.95 12.30 2.62
CA LEU A 37 8.03 12.25 1.15
C LEU A 37 7.08 11.20 0.60
N THR A 38 7.06 10.01 1.21
CA THR A 38 6.19 8.91 0.79
C THR A 38 4.72 9.32 0.88
N SER A 39 4.33 10.00 1.98
CA SER A 39 2.96 10.48 2.14
C SER A 39 2.59 11.54 1.11
N LYS A 40 3.50 12.47 0.83
CA LYS A 40 3.30 13.48 -0.21
C LYS A 40 3.10 12.82 -1.57
N TRP A 41 3.92 11.84 -1.88
CA TRP A 41 3.84 11.07 -3.11
C TRP A 41 2.51 10.33 -3.24
N ILE A 42 2.09 9.62 -2.19
CA ILE A 42 0.82 8.89 -2.18
C ILE A 42 -0.34 9.84 -2.45
N LYS A 43 -0.36 10.99 -1.81
CA LYS A 43 -1.43 11.99 -2.03
C LYS A 43 -1.44 12.50 -3.46
N ALA A 44 -0.27 12.74 -4.04
CA ALA A 44 -0.16 13.20 -5.42
C ALA A 44 -0.64 12.14 -6.41
N VAL A 45 -0.29 10.87 -6.19
CA VAL A 45 -0.75 9.78 -7.04
C VAL A 45 -2.27 9.64 -6.95
N ALA A 46 -2.83 9.64 -5.75
CA ALA A 46 -4.29 9.56 -5.56
C ALA A 46 -4.99 10.71 -6.28
N ALA A 47 -4.47 11.94 -6.14
CA ALA A 47 -5.04 13.12 -6.78
C ALA A 47 -5.04 12.99 -8.30
N SER A 48 -4.01 12.38 -8.88
CA SER A 48 -3.93 12.16 -10.34
C SER A 48 -5.02 11.20 -10.84
N HIS A 49 -5.63 10.43 -9.94
CA HIS A 49 -6.76 9.54 -10.23
C HIS A 49 -8.09 10.09 -9.71
N GLY A 50 -8.13 11.38 -9.37
CA GLY A 50 -9.37 12.03 -8.90
C GLY A 50 -9.78 11.62 -7.51
N ARG A 51 -8.85 11.14 -6.70
CA ARG A 51 -9.15 10.66 -5.34
C ARG A 51 -8.45 11.51 -4.29
N LYS A 52 -9.04 11.54 -3.12
CA LYS A 52 -8.47 12.16 -1.92
C LYS A 52 -8.07 11.06 -0.95
N VAL A 53 -7.02 11.29 -0.20
CA VAL A 53 -6.59 10.33 0.82
C VAL A 53 -7.27 10.68 2.14
N GLY A 54 -7.95 9.69 2.73
CA GLY A 54 -8.50 9.78 4.08
C GLY A 54 -7.56 9.11 5.07
N GLU A 55 -7.96 7.98 5.63
CA GLU A 55 -7.15 7.20 6.54
C GLU A 55 -6.59 5.97 5.84
N VAL A 56 -5.28 5.94 5.66
CA VAL A 56 -4.57 4.82 5.05
C VAL A 56 -3.48 4.36 6.02
N GLY A 57 -3.50 3.09 6.38
CA GLY A 57 -2.53 2.52 7.29
C GLY A 57 -1.69 1.44 6.61
N TYR A 58 -0.37 1.55 6.74
CA TYR A 58 0.55 0.51 6.29
C TYR A 58 1.04 -0.28 7.49
N LEU A 59 1.04 -1.60 7.35
CA LEU A 59 1.65 -2.51 8.31
C LEU A 59 2.67 -3.37 7.58
N PHE A 60 3.94 -3.21 7.92
CA PHE A 60 5.01 -4.01 7.37
C PHE A 60 5.23 -5.22 8.25
N VAL A 61 5.27 -6.40 7.65
CA VAL A 61 5.33 -7.67 8.37
C VAL A 61 6.30 -8.63 7.67
N ASN A 62 6.51 -9.79 8.27
CA ASN A 62 7.24 -10.90 7.65
C ASN A 62 6.27 -11.84 6.94
N ASP A 63 6.82 -12.86 6.26
CA ASP A 63 6.03 -13.83 5.51
C ASP A 63 5.06 -14.61 6.40
N ASP A 64 5.50 -15.02 7.59
CA ASP A 64 4.63 -15.78 8.50
C ASP A 64 3.39 -14.98 8.88
N LYS A 65 3.57 -13.70 9.16
CA LYS A 65 2.45 -12.84 9.57
C LYS A 65 1.50 -12.57 8.41
N ILE A 66 2.00 -12.32 7.21
CA ILE A 66 1.10 -12.05 6.07
C ILE A 66 0.33 -13.30 5.70
N LEU A 67 0.93 -14.48 5.83
CA LEU A 67 0.22 -15.74 5.62
C LEU A 67 -0.91 -15.90 6.64
N GLU A 68 -0.63 -15.59 7.91
CA GLU A 68 -1.64 -15.62 8.97
C GLU A 68 -2.81 -14.69 8.65
N VAL A 69 -2.52 -13.45 8.25
CA VAL A 69 -3.54 -12.46 7.88
C VAL A 69 -4.36 -12.96 6.70
N ASN A 70 -3.69 -13.53 5.69
CA ASN A 70 -4.37 -14.03 4.49
C ASN A 70 -5.33 -15.17 4.83
N ARG A 71 -4.92 -16.09 5.70
CA ARG A 71 -5.76 -17.19 6.17
C ARG A 71 -6.95 -16.68 6.98
N GLU A 72 -6.70 -15.77 7.92
CA GLU A 72 -7.70 -15.30 8.87
C GLU A 72 -8.76 -14.41 8.21
N TYR A 73 -8.35 -13.49 7.35
CA TYR A 73 -9.27 -12.48 6.81
C TYR A 73 -9.77 -12.76 5.40
N LEU A 74 -9.02 -13.51 4.59
CA LEU A 74 -9.38 -13.76 3.21
C LEU A 74 -9.64 -15.24 2.90
N GLY A 75 -9.35 -16.12 3.85
CA GLY A 75 -9.50 -17.56 3.64
C GLY A 75 -8.52 -18.14 2.64
N HIS A 76 -7.45 -17.43 2.33
CA HIS A 76 -6.42 -17.87 1.40
C HIS A 76 -5.22 -18.41 2.17
N ASP A 77 -4.58 -19.47 1.64
CA ASP A 77 -3.47 -20.15 2.30
C ASP A 77 -2.23 -20.08 1.42
N TYR A 78 -1.78 -18.83 1.13
CA TYR A 78 -0.58 -18.62 0.33
C TYR A 78 0.09 -17.30 0.71
N TYR A 79 1.36 -17.19 0.37
CA TYR A 79 2.13 -15.97 0.58
C TYR A 79 1.82 -14.97 -0.52
N THR A 80 1.86 -13.69 -0.16
CA THR A 80 1.71 -12.58 -1.11
C THR A 80 2.58 -11.42 -0.61
N ASP A 81 2.86 -10.47 -1.49
CA ASP A 81 3.62 -9.28 -1.12
C ASP A 81 2.74 -8.25 -0.40
N ILE A 82 1.46 -8.15 -0.75
CA ILE A 82 0.56 -7.16 -0.17
C ILE A 82 -0.86 -7.69 -0.08
N ILE A 83 -1.54 -7.28 0.99
CA ILE A 83 -2.99 -7.46 1.15
C ILE A 83 -3.57 -6.07 1.35
N THR A 84 -4.61 -5.74 0.57
CA THR A 84 -5.28 -4.44 0.63
C THR A 84 -6.69 -4.61 1.14
N PHE A 85 -7.03 -3.91 2.22
CA PHE A 85 -8.38 -3.84 2.77
C PHE A 85 -8.95 -2.46 2.46
N ASP A 86 -10.00 -2.44 1.67
CA ASP A 86 -10.60 -1.23 1.10
C ASP A 86 -11.80 -0.78 1.95
N TYR A 87 -11.73 0.43 2.49
CA TYR A 87 -12.81 1.06 3.25
C TYR A 87 -13.21 2.39 2.60
N ASP A 88 -13.06 2.50 1.29
CA ASP A 88 -13.30 3.74 0.56
C ASP A 88 -14.71 4.26 0.73
N GLU A 89 -14.84 5.59 0.72
CA GLU A 89 -16.12 6.29 0.71
C GLU A 89 -16.08 7.34 -0.39
N ASP A 90 -16.91 7.16 -1.41
CA ASP A 90 -16.98 8.07 -2.57
C ASP A 90 -15.60 8.25 -3.23
N ASP A 91 -15.09 9.48 -3.29
CA ASP A 91 -13.79 9.79 -3.87
C ASP A 91 -12.64 9.77 -2.85
N VAL A 92 -12.94 9.40 -1.60
CA VAL A 92 -11.94 9.35 -0.52
C VAL A 92 -11.47 7.93 -0.33
N ILE A 93 -10.16 7.70 -0.50
CA ILE A 93 -9.61 6.36 -0.27
C ILE A 93 -9.26 6.18 1.21
N ASN A 94 -9.70 5.06 1.75
CA ASN A 94 -9.42 4.62 3.11
C ASN A 94 -9.05 3.15 3.04
N GLY A 95 -8.04 2.73 3.75
CA GLY A 95 -7.67 1.32 3.71
C GLY A 95 -6.55 0.95 4.64
N ASP A 96 -6.39 -0.34 4.81
CA ASP A 96 -5.25 -0.95 5.49
C ASP A 96 -4.49 -1.78 4.48
N LEU A 97 -3.18 -1.62 4.47
CA LEU A 97 -2.29 -2.26 3.52
C LEU A 97 -1.24 -3.03 4.32
N VAL A 98 -1.26 -4.34 4.19
CA VAL A 98 -0.31 -5.22 4.88
C VAL A 98 0.72 -5.69 3.86
N ILE A 99 1.99 -5.41 4.10
CA ILE A 99 3.08 -5.68 3.15
C ILE A 99 4.11 -6.59 3.81
N SER A 100 4.43 -7.72 3.15
CA SER A 100 5.52 -8.59 3.60
C SER A 100 6.84 -8.10 3.03
N LEU A 101 7.73 -7.65 3.91
CA LEU A 101 9.06 -7.20 3.50
C LEU A 101 9.93 -8.37 3.01
N ASP A 102 9.68 -9.58 3.50
CA ASP A 102 10.39 -10.77 3.03
C ASP A 102 10.05 -11.04 1.55
N THR A 103 8.77 -10.99 1.20
CA THR A 103 8.35 -11.20 -0.18
C THR A 103 8.79 -10.06 -1.09
N VAL A 104 8.77 -8.81 -0.60
CA VAL A 104 9.31 -7.67 -1.36
C VAL A 104 10.77 -7.93 -1.71
N ARG A 105 11.58 -8.39 -0.75
CA ARG A 105 13.00 -8.67 -0.97
C ARG A 105 13.19 -9.78 -2.00
N THR A 106 12.44 -10.86 -1.87
CA THR A 106 12.52 -11.98 -2.80
C THR A 106 12.12 -11.56 -4.21
N ASN A 107 11.05 -10.78 -4.34
CA ASN A 107 10.60 -10.27 -5.64
C ASN A 107 11.63 -9.34 -6.27
N ALA A 108 12.25 -8.47 -5.48
CA ALA A 108 13.29 -7.57 -5.97
C ALA A 108 14.44 -8.37 -6.58
N GLU A 109 14.91 -9.40 -5.89
CA GLU A 109 15.97 -10.28 -6.38
C GLU A 109 15.54 -10.98 -7.67
N GLN A 110 14.33 -11.54 -7.69
CA GLN A 110 13.80 -12.28 -8.81
C GLN A 110 13.66 -11.42 -10.06
N PHE A 111 13.24 -10.16 -9.91
CA PHE A 111 12.99 -9.25 -11.03
C PHE A 111 14.21 -8.38 -11.38
N GLY A 112 15.31 -8.56 -10.68
CA GLY A 112 16.52 -7.75 -10.93
C GLY A 112 16.34 -6.29 -10.58
N LYS A 113 15.52 -5.99 -9.57
CA LYS A 113 15.24 -4.64 -9.08
C LYS A 113 15.93 -4.40 -7.75
N SER A 114 16.16 -3.13 -7.38
CA SER A 114 16.60 -2.83 -6.04
C SER A 114 15.45 -3.08 -5.06
N TYR A 115 15.81 -3.37 -3.80
CA TYR A 115 14.82 -3.51 -2.74
C TYR A 115 13.99 -2.23 -2.60
N ASP A 116 14.65 -1.06 -2.66
CA ASP A 116 13.96 0.23 -2.54
C ASP A 116 12.93 0.42 -3.65
N ASP A 117 13.28 0.13 -4.89
CA ASP A 117 12.37 0.26 -6.02
C ASP A 117 11.17 -0.68 -5.88
N GLU A 118 11.42 -1.95 -5.52
CA GLU A 118 10.33 -2.90 -5.36
C GLU A 118 9.44 -2.54 -4.19
N LEU A 119 10.01 -2.10 -3.09
CA LEU A 119 9.22 -1.67 -1.92
C LEU A 119 8.26 -0.52 -2.30
N HIS A 120 8.76 0.49 -3.00
CA HIS A 120 7.92 1.62 -3.39
C HIS A 120 6.89 1.22 -4.45
N ARG A 121 7.23 0.29 -5.33
CA ARG A 121 6.26 -0.24 -6.28
C ARG A 121 5.11 -0.93 -5.55
N VAL A 122 5.41 -1.75 -4.54
CA VAL A 122 4.38 -2.43 -3.76
C VAL A 122 3.55 -1.43 -2.94
N ILE A 123 4.21 -0.43 -2.35
CA ILE A 123 3.50 0.62 -1.60
C ILE A 123 2.46 1.30 -2.48
N ILE A 124 2.83 1.69 -3.70
CA ILE A 124 1.91 2.43 -4.56
C ILE A 124 0.89 1.52 -5.24
N HIS A 125 1.24 0.24 -5.44
CA HIS A 125 0.30 -0.75 -6.00
C HIS A 125 -1.00 -0.79 -5.18
N GLY A 126 -0.88 -0.84 -3.85
CA GLY A 126 -2.05 -0.84 -2.98
C GLY A 126 -2.89 0.43 -3.10
N ILE A 127 -2.25 1.58 -3.23
CA ILE A 127 -2.95 2.86 -3.44
C ILE A 127 -3.70 2.83 -4.78
N LEU A 128 -3.07 2.32 -5.84
CA LEU A 128 -3.72 2.22 -7.15
C LEU A 128 -4.94 1.30 -7.09
N HIS A 129 -4.87 0.21 -6.34
CA HIS A 129 -6.04 -0.63 -6.09
C HIS A 129 -7.15 0.15 -5.40
N LEU A 130 -6.83 0.93 -4.38
CA LEU A 130 -7.82 1.76 -3.70
C LEU A 130 -8.42 2.81 -4.64
N CYS A 131 -7.67 3.23 -5.64
CA CYS A 131 -8.16 4.15 -6.68
C CYS A 131 -9.00 3.45 -7.75
N GLY A 132 -9.23 2.15 -7.62
CA GLY A 132 -10.08 1.40 -8.53
C GLY A 132 -9.38 0.74 -9.70
N ILE A 133 -8.05 0.71 -9.72
CA ILE A 133 -7.29 0.05 -10.77
C ILE A 133 -7.11 -1.41 -10.41
N ASN A 134 -7.59 -2.30 -11.30
CA ASN A 134 -7.51 -3.73 -11.11
C ASN A 134 -6.28 -4.30 -11.82
N ASP A 135 -5.93 -5.56 -11.52
CA ASP A 135 -4.72 -6.18 -12.07
C ASP A 135 -4.89 -7.66 -12.47
N LYS A 136 -6.08 -8.24 -12.28
CA LYS A 136 -6.28 -9.68 -12.51
C LYS A 136 -7.09 -10.02 -13.76
N GLY A 137 -7.81 -9.07 -14.32
CA GLY A 137 -8.58 -9.29 -15.54
C GLY A 137 -7.73 -9.17 -16.79
N PRO A 138 -8.28 -9.54 -17.96
CA PRO A 138 -7.54 -9.42 -19.23
C PRO A 138 -7.07 -7.99 -19.48
N GLY A 139 -5.76 -7.83 -19.72
CA GLY A 139 -5.16 -6.51 -19.99
C GLY A 139 -5.00 -5.61 -18.76
N GLU A 140 -5.52 -6.01 -17.61
CA GLU A 140 -5.47 -5.16 -16.40
C GLU A 140 -4.08 -5.11 -15.79
N ARG A 141 -3.31 -6.18 -15.90
CA ARG A 141 -1.96 -6.20 -15.36
C ARG A 141 -1.07 -5.14 -16.04
N GLU A 142 -1.17 -5.02 -17.33
CA GLU A 142 -0.40 -4.04 -18.11
C GLU A 142 -0.81 -2.62 -17.73
N ILE A 143 -2.09 -2.40 -17.49
CA ILE A 143 -2.61 -1.09 -17.06
C ILE A 143 -2.06 -0.77 -15.67
N MET A 144 -2.10 -1.72 -14.75
CA MET A 144 -1.56 -1.54 -13.40
C MET A 144 -0.07 -1.22 -13.45
N GLU A 145 0.70 -1.99 -14.21
CA GLU A 145 2.15 -1.77 -14.33
C GLU A 145 2.47 -0.39 -14.92
N ALA A 146 1.70 0.05 -15.92
CA ALA A 146 1.90 1.38 -16.50
C ALA A 146 1.62 2.48 -15.48
N ASN A 147 0.60 2.30 -14.64
CA ASN A 147 0.29 3.26 -13.57
C ASN A 147 1.36 3.25 -12.49
N GLU A 148 1.89 2.08 -12.14
CA GLU A 148 3.01 1.97 -11.20
C GLU A 148 4.24 2.69 -11.74
N ASP A 149 4.56 2.50 -13.01
CA ASP A 149 5.71 3.15 -13.64
C ASP A 149 5.59 4.67 -13.60
N ARG A 150 4.42 5.20 -13.92
CA ARG A 150 4.17 6.65 -13.84
C ARG A 150 4.30 7.16 -12.42
N ALA A 151 3.81 6.41 -11.45
CA ALA A 151 3.91 6.79 -10.05
C ALA A 151 5.36 6.81 -9.58
N LEU A 152 6.17 5.84 -10.01
CA LEU A 152 7.59 5.79 -9.67
C LEU A 152 8.38 6.94 -10.33
N GLU A 153 8.01 7.33 -11.54
CA GLU A 153 8.59 8.51 -12.19
C GLU A 153 8.29 9.78 -11.37
N LEU A 154 7.07 9.90 -10.88
CA LEU A 154 6.69 11.03 -10.02
C LEU A 154 7.51 11.03 -8.73
N LEU A 155 7.72 9.86 -8.13
CA LEU A 155 8.54 9.76 -6.93
C LEU A 155 9.97 10.24 -7.20
N ALA A 156 10.55 9.85 -8.33
CA ALA A 156 11.89 10.29 -8.71
C ALA A 156 11.96 11.82 -8.84
N THR A 157 10.93 12.43 -9.42
CA THR A 157 10.82 13.88 -9.52
C THR A 157 10.76 14.54 -8.14
N LEU A 158 9.94 13.99 -7.24
CA LEU A 158 9.81 14.53 -5.88
C LEU A 158 11.10 14.39 -5.08
N ARG A 159 11.85 13.31 -5.31
CA ARG A 159 13.15 13.09 -4.64
C ARG A 159 14.22 14.08 -5.07
N SER A 160 14.11 14.62 -6.26
CA SER A 160 15.11 15.58 -6.79
C SER A 160 14.80 17.05 -6.43
N GLU A 161 13.67 17.29 -5.80
CA GLU A 161 13.30 18.64 -5.35
C GLU A 161 14.04 19.11 -4.10
#